data_6dd58ee22f9f7af02e67e0df235df0a1
#
_entry.id   6dd58ee22f9f7af02e67e0df235df0a1
#
_cell.length_a   1.000
_cell.length_b   1.000
_cell.length_c   1.000
_cell.angle_alpha   90.00
_cell.angle_beta   90.00
_cell.angle_gamma   90.00
#
_symmetry.space_group_name_H-M   'P 1'
#
loop_
_entity.id
_entity.type
_entity.pdbx_description
1 polymer ?
#
loop_
_entity_poly.entity_id
_entity_poly.type
_entity_poly.pdbx_seq_one_letter_code
_entity_poly.pdbx_strand_id
1 'polypeptide(L)'
;ITLQENNGEKVVLDQKQSNSQILPKAIAAQSEKKELDYRQVVSTITQTHVLTIPRGENFKVVLCDGTEVWLNANTNFVYPTAFIGNERIVSLEGEAYFKVAKDAKRPFIVKTRTVQTRVLGTEFNIRSYTPEDTHVVLINGKVEVSNTQGGAFTRLYPGEDAHLQPDGNFILTE
;
A
#
# COMPACT_ATOMS: atom_id res chain seq x y z
N ILE A 1 12.73 7.35 -8.23
CA ILE A 1 11.42 7.26 -7.52
C ILE A 1 10.65 8.53 -7.79
N THR A 2 9.41 8.41 -8.20
CA THR A 2 8.56 9.55 -8.54
C THR A 2 7.31 9.57 -7.66
N LEU A 3 7.01 10.74 -7.09
CA LEU A 3 5.76 11.03 -6.40
C LEU A 3 4.91 11.93 -7.29
N GLN A 4 3.65 11.56 -7.51
CA GLN A 4 2.67 12.37 -8.22
C GLN A 4 1.54 12.77 -7.29
N GLU A 5 1.18 14.05 -7.33
CA GLU A 5 0.06 14.63 -6.59
C GLU A 5 -1.24 14.70 -7.44
N ASN A 6 -2.37 14.97 -6.79
CA ASN A 6 -3.68 15.09 -7.45
C ASN A 6 -3.73 16.09 -8.61
N ASN A 7 -2.95 17.15 -8.54
CA ASN A 7 -2.89 18.21 -9.57
C ASN A 7 -2.08 17.78 -10.79
N GLY A 8 -1.53 16.55 -10.80
CA GLY A 8 -0.69 16.01 -11.86
C GLY A 8 0.80 16.41 -11.75
N GLU A 9 1.17 17.22 -10.76
CA GLU A 9 2.57 17.56 -10.51
C GLU A 9 3.34 16.31 -10.09
N LYS A 10 4.53 16.15 -10.69
CA LYS A 10 5.44 15.04 -10.41
C LYS A 10 6.70 15.55 -9.76
N VAL A 11 7.06 14.93 -8.66
CA VAL A 11 8.30 15.19 -7.94
C VAL A 11 9.19 13.96 -8.02
N VAL A 12 10.42 14.15 -8.47
CA VAL A 12 11.43 13.09 -8.45
C VAL A 12 12.10 13.11 -7.08
N LEU A 13 11.97 12.01 -6.35
CA LEU A 13 12.61 11.82 -5.06
C LEU A 13 14.01 11.25 -5.31
N ASP A 14 14.99 12.16 -5.48
CA ASP A 14 16.39 11.79 -5.63
C ASP A 14 17.14 12.00 -4.31
N GLN A 15 18.20 11.21 -4.09
CA GLN A 15 19.00 11.22 -2.86
C GLN A 15 19.74 12.55 -2.59
N LYS A 16 19.69 13.51 -3.51
CA LYS A 16 20.48 14.75 -3.46
C LYS A 16 19.69 16.05 -3.37
N GLN A 17 18.37 16.02 -3.47
CA GLN A 17 17.60 17.28 -3.47
C GLN A 17 16.43 17.19 -2.47
N SER A 18 16.65 17.74 -1.28
CA SER A 18 15.55 18.18 -0.42
C SER A 18 14.91 19.43 -1.06
N ASN A 19 14.12 19.25 -2.11
CA ASN A 19 13.24 20.30 -2.61
C ASN A 19 12.02 20.40 -1.72
N SER A 20 12.23 21.05 -0.56
CA SER A 20 11.21 21.37 0.44
C SER A 20 10.15 22.38 -0.04
N GLN A 21 10.11 22.71 -1.33
CA GLN A 21 9.19 23.74 -1.86
C GLN A 21 7.93 23.16 -2.49
N ILE A 22 7.89 21.87 -2.85
CA ILE A 22 6.78 21.27 -3.59
C ILE A 22 5.94 20.36 -2.70
N LEU A 23 6.54 19.72 -1.70
CA LEU A 23 5.78 18.98 -0.70
C LEU A 23 5.29 19.95 0.38
N PRO A 24 4.00 19.88 0.80
CA PRO A 24 3.55 20.64 1.96
C PRO A 24 4.55 20.49 3.10
N LYS A 25 4.81 21.54 3.85
CA LYS A 25 5.76 21.56 4.98
C LYS A 25 5.61 20.42 6.00
N ALA A 26 4.53 19.64 5.88
CA ALA A 26 4.19 18.49 6.71
C ALA A 26 4.76 17.16 6.19
N ILE A 27 5.22 17.10 4.93
CA ILE A 27 5.84 15.90 4.36
C ILE A 27 7.33 16.20 4.27
N ALA A 28 8.03 16.07 5.38
CA ALA A 28 9.49 16.05 5.35
C ALA A 28 9.91 14.76 4.62
N ALA A 29 10.18 14.89 3.32
CA ALA A 29 10.87 13.85 2.59
C ALA A 29 12.21 13.65 3.24
N GLN A 30 12.37 12.64 4.08
CA GLN A 30 13.67 12.16 4.50
C GLN A 30 14.27 11.36 3.32
N SER A 31 14.52 12.07 2.22
CA SER A 31 15.02 11.48 0.99
C SER A 31 16.35 10.75 1.18
N GLU A 32 17.15 11.13 2.16
CA GLU A 32 18.39 10.45 2.52
C GLU A 32 18.20 9.01 3.00
N LYS A 33 16.99 8.67 3.51
CA LYS A 33 16.67 7.34 4.02
C LYS A 33 15.79 6.50 3.12
N LYS A 34 15.48 6.95 1.91
CA LYS A 34 14.49 6.29 1.03
C LYS A 34 13.14 6.04 1.72
N GLU A 35 12.67 7.04 2.45
CA GLU A 35 11.42 6.98 3.23
C GLU A 35 10.63 8.28 3.13
N LEU A 36 9.30 8.17 2.99
CA LEU A 36 8.34 9.24 3.20
C LEU A 36 7.52 8.96 4.45
N ASP A 37 7.29 9.98 5.28
CA ASP A 37 6.54 9.86 6.53
C ASP A 37 5.38 10.87 6.57
N TYR A 38 4.16 10.34 6.64
CA TYR A 38 2.91 11.12 6.65
C TYR A 38 2.28 11.26 8.04
N ARG A 39 2.91 10.75 9.12
CA ARG A 39 2.30 10.74 10.46
C ARG A 39 1.99 12.14 11.02
N GLN A 40 2.72 13.15 10.57
CA GLN A 40 2.54 14.54 11.03
C GLN A 40 1.70 15.37 10.06
N VAL A 41 1.13 14.78 9.03
CA VAL A 41 0.23 15.48 8.11
C VAL A 41 -1.09 15.73 8.82
N VAL A 42 -1.28 16.96 9.29
CA VAL A 42 -2.55 17.44 9.83
C VAL A 42 -3.22 18.26 8.74
N SER A 43 -4.12 17.64 8.00
CA SER A 43 -4.91 18.31 6.97
C SER A 43 -6.37 17.89 7.07
N THR A 44 -7.26 18.86 6.95
CA THR A 44 -8.70 18.64 6.77
C THR A 44 -9.04 18.27 5.32
N ILE A 45 -8.08 18.41 4.41
CA ILE A 45 -8.22 18.09 2.99
C ILE A 45 -7.28 16.93 2.69
N THR A 46 -7.84 15.81 2.28
CA THR A 46 -7.06 14.68 1.81
C THR A 46 -6.70 14.84 0.33
N GLN A 47 -5.46 14.51 0.00
CA GLN A 47 -4.97 14.40 -1.37
C GLN A 47 -4.62 12.94 -1.65
N THR A 48 -4.69 12.56 -2.91
CA THR A 48 -4.22 11.24 -3.35
C THR A 48 -2.82 11.38 -3.95
N HIS A 49 -1.89 10.59 -3.45
CA HIS A 49 -0.53 10.50 -3.97
C HIS A 49 -0.32 9.18 -4.70
N VAL A 50 0.46 9.21 -5.76
CA VAL A 50 0.93 8.03 -6.49
C VAL A 50 2.45 7.98 -6.40
N LEU A 51 2.95 6.92 -5.76
CA LEU A 51 4.37 6.67 -5.61
C LEU A 51 4.80 5.58 -6.59
N THR A 52 5.71 5.92 -7.49
CA THR A 52 6.24 5.00 -8.51
C THR A 52 7.68 4.63 -8.20
N ILE A 53 7.91 3.34 -8.02
CA ILE A 53 9.22 2.75 -7.74
C ILE A 53 9.74 2.09 -9.02
N PRO A 54 10.86 2.56 -9.60
CA PRO A 54 11.42 1.96 -10.80
C PRO A 54 12.08 0.62 -10.51
N ARG A 55 12.52 -0.04 -11.56
CA ARG A 55 13.29 -1.29 -11.48
C ARG A 55 14.59 -1.07 -10.71
N GLY A 56 14.98 -2.05 -9.89
CA GLY A 56 16.22 -2.03 -9.12
C GLY A 56 16.20 -1.15 -7.88
N GLU A 57 15.07 -0.54 -7.54
CA GLU A 57 14.91 0.29 -6.35
C GLU A 57 13.86 -0.28 -5.40
N ASN A 58 13.90 0.18 -4.17
CA ASN A 58 12.88 -0.03 -3.15
C ASN A 58 12.68 1.26 -2.37
N PHE A 59 11.54 1.35 -1.69
CA PHE A 59 11.19 2.56 -0.95
C PHE A 59 10.24 2.25 0.20
N LYS A 60 10.35 3.00 1.29
CA LYS A 60 9.44 2.88 2.44
C LYS A 60 8.55 4.12 2.52
N VAL A 61 7.26 3.90 2.79
CA VAL A 61 6.33 4.97 3.15
C VAL A 61 5.66 4.64 4.48
N VAL A 62 5.57 5.63 5.36
CA VAL A 62 4.78 5.56 6.59
C VAL A 62 3.54 6.41 6.38
N LEU A 63 2.37 5.79 6.42
CA LEU A 63 1.09 6.43 6.20
C LEU A 63 0.65 7.25 7.44
N CYS A 64 -0.35 8.08 7.28
CA CYS A 64 -0.82 8.99 8.32
C CYS A 64 -1.30 8.29 9.61
N ASP A 65 -1.74 7.04 9.52
CA ASP A 65 -2.17 6.20 10.64
C ASP A 65 -1.01 5.43 11.33
N GLY A 66 0.22 5.59 10.82
CA GLY A 66 1.40 4.86 11.28
C GLY A 66 1.64 3.52 10.59
N THR A 67 0.79 3.13 9.64
CA THR A 67 1.03 1.95 8.80
C THR A 67 2.33 2.10 8.02
N GLU A 68 3.18 1.10 8.09
CA GLU A 68 4.45 1.05 7.37
C GLU A 68 4.31 0.17 6.13
N VAL A 69 4.77 0.68 4.98
CA VAL A 69 4.71 -0.01 3.69
C VAL A 69 6.09 0.00 3.05
N TRP A 70 6.65 -1.17 2.80
CA TRP A 70 7.89 -1.34 2.05
C TRP A 70 7.55 -1.76 0.64
N LEU A 71 7.82 -0.85 -0.30
CA LEU A 71 7.53 -1.01 -1.72
C LEU A 71 8.74 -1.60 -2.43
N ASN A 72 8.53 -2.68 -3.16
CA ASN A 72 9.56 -3.32 -3.97
C ASN A 72 9.72 -2.63 -5.34
N ALA A 73 10.71 -3.07 -6.12
CA ALA A 73 10.97 -2.56 -7.46
C ALA A 73 9.76 -2.71 -8.40
N ASN A 74 9.67 -1.83 -9.39
CA ASN A 74 8.62 -1.86 -10.41
C ASN A 74 7.20 -1.86 -9.82
N THR A 75 6.96 -0.96 -8.86
CA THR A 75 5.72 -0.88 -8.08
C THR A 75 5.11 0.51 -8.18
N ASN A 76 3.78 0.56 -8.33
CA ASN A 76 2.97 1.76 -8.18
C ASN A 76 2.07 1.62 -6.96
N PHE A 77 2.10 2.62 -6.09
CA PHE A 77 1.33 2.64 -4.87
C PHE A 77 0.51 3.93 -4.78
N VAL A 78 -0.80 3.78 -4.63
CA VAL A 78 -1.75 4.90 -4.57
C VAL A 78 -2.35 4.94 -3.17
N TYR A 79 -2.25 6.08 -2.52
CA TYR A 79 -2.70 6.25 -1.14
C TYR A 79 -3.11 7.69 -0.85
N PRO A 80 -4.04 7.90 0.10
CA PRO A 80 -4.41 9.25 0.52
C PRO A 80 -3.41 9.79 1.54
N THR A 81 -3.24 11.11 1.57
CA THR A 81 -2.40 11.78 2.58
C THR A 81 -3.00 11.71 3.98
N ALA A 82 -4.31 11.53 4.09
CA ALA A 82 -5.05 11.29 5.33
C ALA A 82 -6.21 10.33 5.08
N PHE A 83 -6.44 9.40 6.00
CA PHE A 83 -7.60 8.51 5.96
C PHE A 83 -8.81 9.21 6.58
N ILE A 84 -9.79 9.53 5.74
CA ILE A 84 -11.07 10.13 6.14
C ILE A 84 -12.17 9.08 5.95
N GLY A 85 -13.10 9.00 6.90
CA GLY A 85 -14.21 8.04 6.86
C GLY A 85 -13.93 6.74 7.59
N ASN A 86 -14.69 5.70 7.22
CA ASN A 86 -14.77 4.45 7.97
C ASN A 86 -13.80 3.36 7.49
N GLU A 87 -13.06 3.63 6.44
CA GLU A 87 -12.13 2.68 5.82
C GLU A 87 -10.81 3.37 5.47
N ARG A 88 -9.73 2.60 5.48
CA ARG A 88 -8.39 3.01 5.08
C ARG A 88 -8.03 2.31 3.79
N ILE A 89 -8.24 2.97 2.66
CA ILE A 89 -8.13 2.36 1.33
C ILE A 89 -6.87 2.81 0.62
N VAL A 90 -6.10 1.85 0.12
CA VAL A 90 -4.93 2.05 -0.75
C VAL A 90 -5.01 1.13 -1.95
N SER A 91 -4.24 1.43 -3.00
CA SER A 91 -4.15 0.58 -4.19
C SER A 91 -2.70 0.26 -4.52
N LEU A 92 -2.46 -0.95 -4.99
CA LEU A 92 -1.14 -1.48 -5.29
C LEU A 92 -1.12 -2.16 -6.67
N GLU A 93 -0.09 -1.85 -7.44
CA GLU A 93 0.34 -2.60 -8.62
C GLU A 93 1.83 -2.88 -8.48
N GLY A 94 2.21 -4.14 -8.32
CA GLY A 94 3.56 -4.56 -8.01
C GLY A 94 3.64 -5.35 -6.72
N GLU A 95 4.65 -5.09 -5.89
CA GLU A 95 4.86 -5.83 -4.65
C GLU A 95 5.13 -4.90 -3.46
N ALA A 96 4.48 -5.18 -2.34
CA ALA A 96 4.69 -4.46 -1.10
C ALA A 96 4.48 -5.35 0.13
N TYR A 97 5.31 -5.10 1.14
CA TYR A 97 5.12 -5.60 2.49
C TYR A 97 4.42 -4.54 3.34
N PHE A 98 3.38 -4.94 4.06
CA PHE A 98 2.57 -4.07 4.90
C PHE A 98 2.68 -4.48 6.36
N LYS A 99 2.93 -3.49 7.22
CA LYS A 99 2.74 -3.59 8.66
C LYS A 99 1.69 -2.58 9.07
N VAL A 100 0.43 -3.05 9.12
CA VAL A 100 -0.74 -2.20 9.28
C VAL A 100 -0.96 -1.85 10.75
N ALA A 101 -1.11 -0.56 11.05
CA ALA A 101 -1.49 -0.08 12.37
C ALA A 101 -2.87 -0.62 12.77
N LYS A 102 -2.99 -1.08 14.02
CA LYS A 102 -4.24 -1.64 14.54
C LYS A 102 -5.31 -0.57 14.65
N ASP A 103 -6.43 -0.79 14.00
CA ASP A 103 -7.66 0.00 14.14
C ASP A 103 -8.86 -0.89 13.80
N ALA A 104 -9.50 -1.44 14.84
CA ALA A 104 -10.63 -2.35 14.67
C ALA A 104 -11.89 -1.66 14.12
N LYS A 105 -11.97 -0.33 14.23
CA LYS A 105 -13.12 0.46 13.76
C LYS A 105 -13.02 0.85 12.30
N ARG A 106 -11.81 0.91 11.75
CA ARG A 106 -11.54 1.30 10.38
C ARG A 106 -10.67 0.24 9.70
N PRO A 107 -11.27 -0.70 8.97
CA PRO A 107 -10.51 -1.70 8.24
C PRO A 107 -9.57 -1.05 7.22
N PHE A 108 -8.40 -1.65 7.06
CA PHE A 108 -7.42 -1.30 6.04
C PHE A 108 -7.61 -2.20 4.83
N ILE A 109 -7.78 -1.60 3.67
CA ILE A 109 -8.10 -2.31 2.43
C ILE A 109 -7.04 -2.00 1.39
N VAL A 110 -6.39 -3.05 0.90
CA VAL A 110 -5.49 -2.96 -0.25
C VAL A 110 -6.19 -3.50 -1.48
N LYS A 111 -6.36 -2.66 -2.48
CA LYS A 111 -6.93 -3.04 -3.78
C LYS A 111 -5.81 -3.26 -4.78
N THR A 112 -5.80 -4.41 -5.40
CA THR A 112 -5.07 -4.67 -6.63
C THR A 112 -6.05 -4.73 -7.80
N ARG A 113 -5.59 -5.06 -8.99
CA ARG A 113 -6.47 -5.18 -10.16
C ARG A 113 -7.53 -6.28 -9.99
N THR A 114 -7.18 -7.37 -9.32
CA THR A 114 -8.03 -8.57 -9.22
C THR A 114 -8.39 -8.97 -7.80
N VAL A 115 -7.64 -8.52 -6.80
CA VAL A 115 -7.81 -8.94 -5.40
C VAL A 115 -8.02 -7.73 -4.49
N GLN A 116 -8.96 -7.86 -3.57
CA GLN A 116 -9.13 -6.95 -2.44
C GLN A 116 -8.72 -7.67 -1.17
N THR A 117 -7.80 -7.07 -0.42
CA THR A 117 -7.29 -7.58 0.86
C THR A 117 -7.75 -6.67 1.99
N ARG A 118 -8.41 -7.24 3.01
CA ARG A 118 -8.96 -6.52 4.15
C ARG A 118 -8.34 -6.98 5.45
N VAL A 119 -7.85 -6.04 6.25
CA VAL A 119 -7.20 -6.29 7.55
C VAL A 119 -7.59 -5.24 8.58
N LEU A 120 -7.39 -5.55 9.87
CA LEU A 120 -7.61 -4.62 10.98
C LEU A 120 -6.31 -4.18 11.67
N GLY A 121 -5.24 -4.93 11.51
CA GLY A 121 -3.92 -4.70 12.09
C GLY A 121 -3.07 -5.95 11.92
N THR A 122 -2.29 -6.02 10.86
CA THR A 122 -1.79 -7.28 10.30
C THR A 122 -0.46 -7.02 9.59
N GLU A 123 0.42 -8.01 9.58
CA GLU A 123 1.62 -8.03 8.76
C GLU A 123 1.44 -9.02 7.61
N PHE A 124 1.58 -8.54 6.38
CA PHE A 124 1.36 -9.35 5.17
C PHE A 124 2.12 -8.79 3.98
N ASN A 125 2.35 -9.63 2.98
CA ASN A 125 2.92 -9.26 1.69
C ASN A 125 1.90 -9.45 0.58
N ILE A 126 1.85 -8.51 -0.36
CA ILE A 126 1.11 -8.66 -1.60
C ILE A 126 2.08 -8.55 -2.75
N ARG A 127 2.00 -9.52 -3.66
CA ARG A 127 2.65 -9.50 -4.97
C ARG A 127 1.58 -9.56 -6.05
N SER A 128 1.51 -8.53 -6.90
CA SER A 128 0.51 -8.41 -7.96
C SER A 128 1.09 -7.58 -9.11
N TYR A 129 2.06 -8.13 -9.81
CA TYR A 129 2.63 -7.51 -11.01
C TYR A 129 1.74 -7.70 -12.23
N THR A 130 1.09 -8.85 -12.32
CA THR A 130 0.07 -9.13 -13.32
C THR A 130 -1.21 -9.65 -12.64
N PRO A 131 -2.36 -9.54 -13.30
CA PRO A 131 -3.62 -10.06 -12.73
C PRO A 131 -3.57 -11.55 -12.39
N GLU A 132 -2.82 -12.33 -13.18
CA GLU A 132 -2.71 -13.78 -13.06
C GLU A 132 -1.73 -14.23 -11.98
N ASP A 133 -0.81 -13.34 -11.58
CA ASP A 133 0.24 -13.62 -10.58
C ASP A 133 0.01 -12.77 -9.33
N THR A 134 -1.18 -12.90 -8.73
CA THR A 134 -1.51 -12.20 -7.49
C THR A 134 -1.47 -13.17 -6.31
N HIS A 135 -0.56 -12.88 -5.39
CA HIS A 135 -0.32 -13.61 -4.16
C HIS A 135 -0.50 -12.70 -2.95
N VAL A 136 -1.15 -13.20 -1.92
CA VAL A 136 -1.28 -12.53 -0.61
C VAL A 136 -0.77 -13.50 0.45
N VAL A 137 0.35 -13.17 1.08
CA VAL A 137 0.98 -13.99 2.12
C VAL A 137 0.76 -13.35 3.48
N LEU A 138 0.14 -14.07 4.40
CA LEU A 138 -0.05 -13.63 5.77
C LEU A 138 1.13 -14.00 6.65
N ILE A 139 1.76 -12.99 7.27
CA ILE A 139 2.86 -13.18 8.22
C ILE A 139 2.32 -13.24 9.66
N ASN A 140 1.53 -12.25 10.05
CA ASN A 140 1.00 -12.17 11.41
C ASN A 140 -0.36 -11.46 11.43
N GLY A 141 -1.30 -11.97 12.19
CA GLY A 141 -2.64 -11.41 12.36
C GLY A 141 -3.72 -12.17 11.60
N LYS A 142 -4.60 -11.44 10.93
CA LYS A 142 -5.73 -11.99 10.15
C LYS A 142 -5.91 -11.21 8.86
N VAL A 143 -6.11 -11.93 7.78
CA VAL A 143 -6.37 -11.37 6.44
C VAL A 143 -7.63 -12.00 5.88
N GLU A 144 -8.46 -11.17 5.26
CA GLU A 144 -9.56 -11.60 4.41
C GLU A 144 -9.28 -11.14 2.98
N VAL A 145 -9.28 -12.06 2.03
CA VAL A 145 -9.10 -11.77 0.60
C VAL A 145 -10.38 -12.06 -0.16
N SER A 146 -10.67 -11.25 -1.17
CA SER A 146 -11.78 -11.46 -2.09
C SER A 146 -11.38 -11.05 -3.50
N ASN A 147 -12.07 -11.63 -4.49
CA ASN A 147 -11.97 -11.17 -5.87
C ASN A 147 -12.66 -9.81 -6.02
N THR A 148 -12.04 -8.86 -6.75
CA THR A 148 -12.63 -7.53 -7.01
C THR A 148 -13.92 -7.57 -7.82
N GLN A 149 -14.18 -8.65 -8.55
CA GLN A 149 -15.42 -8.85 -9.32
C GLN A 149 -16.59 -9.39 -8.47
N GLY A 150 -16.38 -9.56 -7.19
CA GLY A 150 -17.35 -10.11 -6.24
C GLY A 150 -17.05 -11.56 -5.88
N GLY A 151 -17.60 -12.01 -4.77
CA GLY A 151 -17.39 -13.35 -4.24
C GLY A 151 -17.28 -13.36 -2.72
N ALA A 152 -17.21 -14.57 -2.17
CA ALA A 152 -17.00 -14.76 -0.73
C ALA A 152 -15.58 -14.38 -0.33
N PHE A 153 -15.43 -13.88 0.90
CA PHE A 153 -14.12 -13.69 1.50
C PHE A 153 -13.48 -15.02 1.86
N THR A 154 -12.21 -15.16 1.54
CA THR A 154 -11.36 -16.25 2.01
C THR A 154 -10.47 -15.73 3.12
N ARG A 155 -10.45 -16.42 4.26
CA ARG A 155 -9.56 -16.09 5.38
C ARG A 155 -8.24 -16.80 5.27
N LEU A 156 -7.18 -16.08 5.61
CA LEU A 156 -5.84 -16.63 5.75
C LEU A 156 -5.45 -16.75 7.21
N TYR A 157 -4.66 -17.76 7.50
CA TYR A 157 -3.93 -17.96 8.74
C TYR A 157 -2.44 -17.64 8.55
N PRO A 158 -1.71 -17.29 9.61
CA PRO A 158 -0.28 -17.01 9.51
C PRO A 158 0.51 -18.16 8.85
N GLY A 159 1.30 -17.83 7.82
CA GLY A 159 2.04 -18.76 7.00
C GLY A 159 1.37 -19.12 5.66
N GLU A 160 0.07 -18.82 5.51
CA GLU A 160 -0.65 -19.12 4.27
C GLU A 160 -0.42 -18.06 3.19
N ASP A 161 -0.34 -18.54 1.95
CA ASP A 161 -0.33 -17.78 0.70
C ASP A 161 -1.63 -18.03 -0.06
N ALA A 162 -2.38 -16.98 -0.33
CA ALA A 162 -3.57 -17.04 -1.18
C ALA A 162 -3.21 -16.62 -2.61
N HIS A 163 -3.41 -17.53 -3.54
CA HIS A 163 -3.24 -17.29 -4.98
C HIS A 163 -4.59 -17.35 -5.69
N LEU A 164 -4.96 -16.25 -6.36
CA LEU A 164 -6.18 -16.16 -7.14
C LEU A 164 -6.02 -16.97 -8.44
N GLN A 165 -6.96 -17.88 -8.67
CA GLN A 165 -7.01 -18.69 -9.90
C GLN A 165 -7.86 -18.03 -10.99
N PRO A 166 -7.69 -18.43 -12.26
CA PRO A 166 -8.50 -17.89 -13.37
C PRO A 166 -10.03 -18.11 -13.22
N ASP A 167 -10.43 -19.10 -12.43
CA ASP A 167 -11.84 -19.37 -12.12
C ASP A 167 -12.42 -18.44 -11.04
N GLY A 168 -11.60 -17.54 -10.48
CA GLY A 168 -12.00 -16.60 -9.45
C GLY A 168 -11.92 -17.13 -8.02
N ASN A 169 -11.49 -18.38 -7.80
CA ASN A 169 -11.27 -18.98 -6.51
C ASN A 169 -9.84 -18.79 -6.03
N PHE A 170 -9.62 -18.87 -4.71
CA PHE A 170 -8.28 -18.84 -4.13
C PHE A 170 -7.79 -20.25 -3.82
N ILE A 171 -6.55 -20.53 -4.21
CA ILE A 171 -5.80 -21.66 -3.68
C ILE A 171 -4.95 -21.16 -2.51
N LEU A 172 -5.02 -21.85 -1.38
CA LEU A 172 -4.20 -21.60 -0.21
C LEU A 172 -3.07 -22.62 -0.16
N THR A 173 -1.85 -22.14 0.03
CA THR A 173 -0.64 -22.95 0.25
C THR A 173 0.09 -22.45 1.49
N GLU A 174 0.87 -23.35 2.15
CA GLU A 174 1.73 -23.05 3.29
C GLU A 174 3.18 -22.80 2.82
#